data_3b852057d82a43a4bb6c77734d1d340a
#
_entry.id   3b852057d82a43a4bb6c77734d1d340a
#
_cell.length_a   1.000
_cell.length_b   1.000
_cell.length_c   1.000
_cell.angle_alpha   90.00
_cell.angle_beta   90.00
_cell.angle_gamma   90.00
#
_symmetry.space_group_name_H-M   'P 1'
#
loop_
_entity.id
_entity.type
_entity.pdbx_description
1 polymer ?
#
loop_
_entity_poly.entity_id
_entity_poly.type
_entity_poly.pdbx_seq_one_letter_code
_entity_poly.pdbx_strand_id
1 'polypeptide(L)'
;TPYFEAVAGWMKRHHNWQPKEKWLIKTPGVVFALAMAVKAYTAPGDAVLIQSPVYYPFSEVIADNGRRVVSSTLVLGDDNRYHMDVADFEEKLKAENVKLFFLCNPHNPVGRVWTKDELTAIGDLCVQYGVTVVSDEIHGDFIFKGEHQVFAVIKKEYEDITITCTAPSK
;
A
#
# COMPACT_ATOMS: atom_id res chain seq x y z
N THR A 1 13.69 -16.74 -13.94
CA THR A 1 14.48 -17.49 -12.93
C THR A 1 13.57 -18.39 -12.09
N PRO A 2 14.05 -19.54 -11.55
CA PRO A 2 13.22 -20.42 -10.72
C PRO A 2 12.56 -19.71 -9.54
N TYR A 3 13.25 -18.74 -8.92
CA TYR A 3 12.68 -17.93 -7.86
C TYR A 3 11.48 -17.09 -8.35
N PHE A 4 11.64 -16.40 -9.48
CA PHE A 4 10.54 -15.62 -10.05
C PHE A 4 9.36 -16.54 -10.44
N GLU A 5 9.62 -17.68 -11.03
CA GLU A 5 8.58 -18.65 -11.42
C GLU A 5 7.78 -19.14 -10.21
N ALA A 6 8.45 -19.39 -9.08
CA ALA A 6 7.80 -19.75 -7.84
C ALA A 6 6.90 -18.60 -7.30
N VAL A 7 7.43 -17.38 -7.25
CA VAL A 7 6.67 -16.18 -6.81
C VAL A 7 5.49 -15.92 -7.73
N ALA A 8 5.70 -15.86 -9.04
CA ALA A 8 4.64 -15.62 -10.02
C ALA A 8 3.58 -16.74 -10.01
N GLY A 9 4.02 -17.99 -9.84
CA GLY A 9 3.11 -19.13 -9.70
C GLY A 9 2.25 -19.04 -8.44
N TRP A 10 2.82 -18.59 -7.31
CA TRP A 10 2.06 -18.34 -6.08
C TRP A 10 1.03 -17.24 -6.29
N MET A 11 1.45 -16.07 -6.75
CA MET A 11 0.58 -14.92 -7.00
C MET A 11 -0.56 -15.24 -7.96
N LYS A 12 -0.28 -16.02 -9.02
CA LYS A 12 -1.31 -16.45 -9.97
C LYS A 12 -2.35 -17.38 -9.32
N ARG A 13 -1.91 -18.37 -8.52
CA ARG A 13 -2.82 -19.35 -7.93
C ARG A 13 -3.65 -18.81 -6.79
N HIS A 14 -3.06 -17.92 -5.97
CA HIS A 14 -3.68 -17.46 -4.71
C HIS A 14 -4.29 -16.07 -4.81
N HIS A 15 -3.81 -15.22 -5.72
CA HIS A 15 -4.20 -13.82 -5.82
C HIS A 15 -4.63 -13.40 -7.24
N ASN A 16 -4.76 -14.35 -8.16
CA ASN A 16 -5.14 -14.12 -9.57
C ASN A 16 -4.30 -13.00 -10.24
N TRP A 17 -3.03 -12.87 -9.85
CA TRP A 17 -2.10 -11.88 -10.37
C TRP A 17 -0.88 -12.52 -11.01
N GLN A 18 -0.48 -12.03 -12.19
CA GLN A 18 0.69 -12.52 -12.90
C GLN A 18 1.70 -11.39 -13.15
N PRO A 19 2.59 -11.11 -12.16
CA PRO A 19 3.63 -10.10 -12.32
C PRO A 19 4.61 -10.46 -13.43
N LYS A 20 5.23 -9.44 -14.06
CA LYS A 20 6.30 -9.62 -15.05
C LYS A 20 7.64 -9.82 -14.36
N GLU A 21 8.51 -10.66 -14.92
CA GLU A 21 9.82 -10.95 -14.30
C GLU A 21 10.66 -9.69 -14.07
N LYS A 22 10.64 -8.75 -15.01
CA LYS A 22 11.37 -7.49 -14.91
C LYS A 22 10.87 -6.56 -13.79
N TRP A 23 9.71 -6.83 -13.21
CA TRP A 23 9.15 -6.06 -12.10
C TRP A 23 9.60 -6.56 -10.74
N LEU A 24 10.14 -7.80 -10.67
CA LEU A 24 10.55 -8.38 -9.40
C LEU A 24 11.88 -7.79 -8.92
N ILE A 25 11.82 -7.11 -7.80
CA ILE A 25 13.00 -6.59 -7.08
C ILE A 25 13.09 -7.29 -5.73
N LYS A 26 14.25 -7.87 -5.42
CA LYS A 26 14.51 -8.47 -4.12
C LYS A 26 15.11 -7.45 -3.17
N THR A 27 14.54 -7.37 -1.97
CA THR A 27 15.02 -6.50 -0.90
C THR A 27 15.25 -7.29 0.38
N PRO A 28 16.08 -6.82 1.33
CA PRO A 28 16.29 -7.50 2.60
C PRO A 28 15.07 -7.47 3.55
N GLY A 29 13.96 -6.90 3.12
CA GLY A 29 12.70 -6.85 3.85
C GLY A 29 11.80 -5.74 3.35
N VAL A 30 10.50 -5.77 3.75
CA VAL A 30 9.51 -4.79 3.28
C VAL A 30 9.83 -3.37 3.78
N VAL A 31 10.27 -3.20 5.03
CA VAL A 31 10.64 -1.86 5.56
C VAL A 31 11.77 -1.23 4.74
N PHE A 32 12.75 -2.02 4.30
CA PHE A 32 13.78 -1.55 3.38
C PHE A 32 13.20 -1.15 2.02
N ALA A 33 12.25 -1.93 1.49
CA ALA A 33 11.59 -1.60 0.24
C ALA A 33 10.81 -0.27 0.34
N LEU A 34 10.11 -0.03 1.46
CA LEU A 34 9.45 1.24 1.75
C LEU A 34 10.44 2.41 1.75
N ALA A 35 11.60 2.26 2.41
CA ALA A 35 12.64 3.29 2.43
C ALA A 35 13.19 3.60 1.02
N MET A 36 13.37 2.56 0.19
CA MET A 36 13.81 2.74 -1.20
C MET A 36 12.75 3.41 -2.06
N ALA A 37 11.47 3.08 -1.86
CA ALA A 37 10.35 3.74 -2.56
C ALA A 37 10.28 5.23 -2.19
N VAL A 38 10.41 5.58 -0.90
CA VAL A 38 10.50 6.98 -0.47
C VAL A 38 11.60 7.73 -1.22
N LYS A 39 12.80 7.15 -1.30
CA LYS A 39 13.94 7.78 -1.98
C LYS A 39 13.77 7.89 -3.49
N ALA A 40 13.13 6.89 -4.11
CA ALA A 40 12.99 6.82 -5.56
C ALA A 40 11.86 7.72 -6.10
N TYR A 41 10.79 7.89 -5.34
CA TYR A 41 9.57 8.55 -5.82
C TYR A 41 9.29 9.90 -5.16
N THR A 42 10.13 10.34 -4.24
CA THR A 42 9.98 11.63 -3.55
C THR A 42 11.30 12.35 -3.38
N ALA A 43 11.26 13.67 -3.24
CA ALA A 43 12.36 14.52 -2.84
C ALA A 43 12.31 14.82 -1.32
N PRO A 44 13.42 15.22 -0.66
CA PRO A 44 13.39 15.72 0.71
C PRO A 44 12.35 16.84 0.88
N GLY A 45 11.53 16.74 1.93
CA GLY A 45 10.44 17.67 2.22
C GLY A 45 9.09 17.32 1.56
N ASP A 46 9.05 16.41 0.60
CA ASP A 46 7.79 15.94 0.02
C ASP A 46 6.91 15.24 1.05
N ALA A 47 5.60 15.28 0.82
CA ALA A 47 4.61 14.61 1.65
C ALA A 47 4.40 13.16 1.24
N VAL A 48 4.41 12.28 2.23
CA VAL A 48 4.04 10.87 2.09
C VAL A 48 2.86 10.58 3.02
N LEU A 49 1.78 10.02 2.46
CA LEU A 49 0.55 9.76 3.19
C LEU A 49 0.54 8.35 3.78
N ILE A 50 -0.01 8.23 4.98
CA ILE A 50 -0.32 6.97 5.67
C ILE A 50 -1.75 7.04 6.21
N GLN A 51 -2.33 5.91 6.61
CA GLN A 51 -3.64 5.84 7.27
C GLN A 51 -3.49 5.31 8.70
N SER A 52 -3.42 6.23 9.69
CA SER A 52 -3.27 5.84 11.10
C SER A 52 -4.59 5.40 11.76
N PRO A 53 -4.52 4.49 12.79
CA PRO A 53 -3.33 3.82 13.28
C PRO A 53 -2.80 2.79 12.29
N VAL A 54 -1.49 2.76 12.08
CA VAL A 54 -0.81 1.85 11.14
C VAL A 54 0.51 1.35 11.74
N TYR A 55 1.09 0.36 11.15
CA TYR A 55 2.40 -0.19 11.51
C TYR A 55 3.43 0.93 11.65
N TYR A 56 3.98 1.09 12.86
CA TYR A 56 4.79 2.26 13.24
C TYR A 56 6.00 2.55 12.32
N PRO A 57 6.68 1.55 11.71
CA PRO A 57 7.79 1.83 10.82
C PRO A 57 7.41 2.63 9.57
N PHE A 58 6.12 2.71 9.22
CA PHE A 58 5.70 3.54 8.09
C PHE A 58 6.07 5.01 8.32
N SER A 59 5.71 5.56 9.49
CA SER A 59 6.03 6.94 9.83
C SER A 59 7.53 7.17 10.04
N GLU A 60 8.22 6.22 10.69
CA GLU A 60 9.66 6.30 10.92
C GLU A 60 10.43 6.34 9.60
N VAL A 61 10.15 5.43 8.68
CA VAL A 61 10.80 5.38 7.37
C VAL A 61 10.63 6.69 6.60
N ILE A 62 9.46 7.30 6.65
CA ILE A 62 9.19 8.58 5.99
C ILE A 62 10.02 9.69 6.63
N ALA A 63 9.95 9.82 7.96
CA ALA A 63 10.63 10.88 8.70
C ALA A 63 12.16 10.76 8.65
N ASP A 64 12.71 9.56 8.84
CA ASP A 64 14.15 9.28 8.82
C ASP A 64 14.78 9.54 7.44
N ASN A 65 13.97 9.51 6.39
CA ASN A 65 14.41 9.88 5.04
C ASN A 65 14.14 11.36 4.70
N GLY A 66 13.76 12.20 5.67
CA GLY A 66 13.57 13.64 5.49
C GLY A 66 12.32 14.03 4.71
N ARG A 67 11.28 13.18 4.72
CA ARG A 67 9.97 13.46 4.13
C ARG A 67 8.96 13.79 5.21
N ARG A 68 7.88 14.49 4.85
CA ARG A 68 6.80 14.83 5.77
C ARG A 68 5.78 13.70 5.84
N VAL A 69 5.45 13.29 7.06
CA VAL A 69 4.36 12.33 7.29
C VAL A 69 3.03 13.07 7.25
N VAL A 70 2.14 12.66 6.37
CA VAL A 70 0.74 13.10 6.33
C VAL A 70 -0.14 11.92 6.70
N SER A 71 -1.07 12.10 7.63
CA SER A 71 -1.97 11.03 8.05
C SER A 71 -3.41 11.35 7.73
N SER A 72 -4.06 10.44 6.99
CA SER A 72 -5.52 10.35 6.94
C SER A 72 -5.94 9.30 7.96
N THR A 73 -6.59 9.75 9.05
CA THR A 73 -6.88 8.89 10.19
C THR A 73 -8.09 8.01 9.93
N LEU A 74 -7.93 6.70 10.16
CA LEU A 74 -9.04 5.75 10.08
C LEU A 74 -10.06 6.05 11.18
N VAL A 75 -11.34 5.93 10.86
CA VAL A 75 -12.45 6.19 11.77
C VAL A 75 -12.98 4.87 12.32
N LEU A 76 -13.10 4.78 13.64
CA LEU A 76 -13.76 3.65 14.28
C LEU A 76 -15.28 3.83 14.19
N GLY A 77 -15.94 2.94 13.47
CA GLY A 77 -17.39 2.95 13.29
C GLY A 77 -18.15 2.29 14.44
N ASP A 78 -19.47 2.46 14.46
CA ASP A 78 -20.38 1.83 15.45
C ASP A 78 -20.39 0.30 15.37
N ASP A 79 -19.92 -0.26 14.26
CA ASP A 79 -19.70 -1.70 14.04
C ASP A 79 -18.41 -2.23 14.67
N ASN A 80 -17.71 -1.42 15.46
CA ASN A 80 -16.37 -1.69 16.02
C ASN A 80 -15.30 -2.03 14.98
N ARG A 81 -15.43 -1.48 13.79
CA ARG A 81 -14.43 -1.62 12.72
C ARG A 81 -13.87 -0.27 12.33
N TYR A 82 -12.63 -0.26 11.94
CA TYR A 82 -12.02 0.91 11.35
C TYR A 82 -12.42 1.05 9.88
N HIS A 83 -12.70 2.26 9.45
CA HIS A 83 -13.09 2.64 8.09
C HIS A 83 -12.16 3.72 7.56
N MET A 84 -11.97 3.73 6.25
CA MET A 84 -11.27 4.84 5.58
C MET A 84 -12.19 6.05 5.51
N ASP A 85 -11.68 7.22 5.91
CA ASP A 85 -12.33 8.50 5.61
C ASP A 85 -11.86 8.99 4.24
N VAL A 86 -12.66 8.69 3.22
CA VAL A 86 -12.33 9.01 1.82
C VAL A 86 -12.29 10.53 1.59
N ALA A 87 -13.12 11.30 2.31
CA ALA A 87 -13.15 12.74 2.18
C ALA A 87 -11.88 13.38 2.79
N ASP A 88 -11.48 12.96 4.00
CA ASP A 88 -10.21 13.39 4.60
C ASP A 88 -9.01 12.95 3.76
N PHE A 89 -9.04 11.73 3.23
CA PHE A 89 -7.99 11.22 2.34
C PHE A 89 -7.81 12.14 1.11
N GLU A 90 -8.90 12.48 0.42
CA GLU A 90 -8.87 13.38 -0.73
C GLU A 90 -8.40 14.79 -0.35
N GLU A 91 -8.88 15.35 0.78
CA GLU A 91 -8.44 16.64 1.27
C GLU A 91 -6.93 16.66 1.51
N LYS A 92 -6.37 15.63 2.16
CA LYS A 92 -4.92 15.50 2.40
C LYS A 92 -4.13 15.41 1.11
N LEU A 93 -4.59 14.66 0.11
CA LEU A 93 -3.93 14.59 -1.19
C LEU A 93 -3.78 15.98 -1.82
N LYS A 94 -4.84 16.78 -1.77
CA LYS A 94 -4.87 18.14 -2.33
C LYS A 94 -4.03 19.13 -1.53
N ALA A 95 -4.32 19.24 -0.22
CA ALA A 95 -3.76 20.28 0.63
C ALA A 95 -2.24 20.11 0.84
N GLU A 96 -1.77 18.87 0.94
CA GLU A 96 -0.38 18.55 1.26
C GLU A 96 0.48 18.24 0.04
N ASN A 97 -0.08 18.24 -1.17
CA ASN A 97 0.63 17.88 -2.42
C ASN A 97 1.36 16.53 -2.29
N VAL A 98 0.62 15.53 -1.80
CA VAL A 98 1.14 14.17 -1.55
C VAL A 98 1.73 13.57 -2.82
N LYS A 99 2.91 12.94 -2.70
CA LYS A 99 3.60 12.26 -3.81
C LYS A 99 3.54 10.74 -3.73
N LEU A 100 3.46 10.22 -2.51
CA LEU A 100 3.52 8.79 -2.25
C LEU A 100 2.50 8.44 -1.17
N PHE A 101 1.82 7.32 -1.32
CA PHE A 101 0.92 6.76 -0.31
C PHE A 101 1.37 5.36 0.10
N PHE A 102 1.52 5.12 1.40
CA PHE A 102 1.77 3.79 1.95
C PHE A 102 0.44 3.15 2.34
N LEU A 103 -0.02 2.22 1.54
CA LEU A 103 -1.19 1.39 1.81
C LEU A 103 -0.79 0.14 2.60
N CYS A 104 -1.40 -0.09 3.75
CA CYS A 104 -1.28 -1.34 4.50
C CYS A 104 -2.47 -2.25 4.17
N ASN A 105 -2.23 -3.37 3.49
CA ASN A 105 -3.31 -4.20 2.91
C ASN A 105 -2.95 -5.70 2.95
N PRO A 106 -3.44 -6.50 3.90
CA PRO A 106 -4.32 -6.17 5.02
C PRO A 106 -3.69 -5.21 6.03
N HIS A 107 -4.54 -4.48 6.76
CA HIS A 107 -4.11 -3.35 7.59
C HIS A 107 -3.73 -3.78 9.01
N ASN A 108 -2.48 -3.57 9.37
CA ASN A 108 -1.92 -3.75 10.70
C ASN A 108 -1.76 -2.38 11.40
N PRO A 109 -2.24 -2.15 12.63
CA PRO A 109 -2.70 -3.15 13.62
C PRO A 109 -4.22 -3.37 13.66
N VAL A 110 -5.02 -2.69 12.85
CA VAL A 110 -6.49 -2.68 13.00
C VAL A 110 -7.18 -3.96 12.50
N GLY A 111 -6.43 -4.85 11.84
CA GLY A 111 -6.93 -6.16 11.41
C GLY A 111 -7.95 -6.10 10.27
N ARG A 112 -7.95 -5.01 9.47
CA ARG A 112 -8.86 -4.87 8.33
C ARG A 112 -8.31 -5.57 7.10
N VAL A 113 -9.18 -6.36 6.47
CA VAL A 113 -9.05 -6.76 5.06
C VAL A 113 -9.95 -5.81 4.28
N TRP A 114 -9.35 -4.94 3.49
CA TRP A 114 -10.08 -3.94 2.73
C TRP A 114 -10.87 -4.57 1.59
N THR A 115 -12.09 -4.12 1.39
CA THR A 115 -12.92 -4.54 0.26
C THR A 115 -12.43 -3.91 -1.03
N LYS A 116 -12.82 -4.51 -2.16
CA LYS A 116 -12.53 -3.94 -3.48
C LYS A 116 -13.07 -2.51 -3.62
N ASP A 117 -14.26 -2.24 -3.07
CA ASP A 117 -14.87 -0.91 -3.16
C ASP A 117 -14.12 0.13 -2.35
N GLU A 118 -13.68 -0.22 -1.10
CA GLU A 118 -12.84 0.66 -0.28
C GLU A 118 -11.51 0.99 -0.98
N LEU A 119 -10.85 -0.03 -1.53
CA LEU A 119 -9.59 0.16 -2.26
C LEU A 119 -9.78 0.93 -3.57
N THR A 120 -10.93 0.76 -4.23
CA THR A 120 -11.26 1.50 -5.45
C THR A 120 -11.46 2.98 -5.14
N ALA A 121 -12.16 3.31 -4.06
CA ALA A 121 -12.41 4.70 -3.68
C ALA A 121 -11.11 5.51 -3.50
N ILE A 122 -10.12 4.94 -2.78
CA ILE A 122 -8.83 5.62 -2.60
C ILE A 122 -7.91 5.51 -3.82
N GLY A 123 -7.98 4.39 -4.55
CA GLY A 123 -7.16 4.17 -5.74
C GLY A 123 -7.48 5.12 -6.88
N ASP A 124 -8.76 5.40 -7.11
CA ASP A 124 -9.20 6.38 -8.10
C ASP A 124 -8.67 7.79 -7.77
N LEU A 125 -8.66 8.16 -6.49
CA LEU A 125 -8.06 9.41 -6.04
C LEU A 125 -6.55 9.43 -6.25
N CYS A 126 -5.84 8.33 -5.98
CA CYS A 126 -4.40 8.25 -6.24
C CYS A 126 -4.09 8.44 -7.73
N VAL A 127 -4.88 7.84 -8.64
CA VAL A 127 -4.76 8.06 -10.09
C VAL A 127 -5.03 9.52 -10.44
N GLN A 128 -6.14 10.07 -9.94
CA GLN A 128 -6.57 11.45 -10.22
C GLN A 128 -5.52 12.48 -9.81
N TYR A 129 -4.87 12.30 -8.66
CA TYR A 129 -3.87 13.23 -8.13
C TYR A 129 -2.42 12.87 -8.47
N GLY A 130 -2.18 11.82 -9.26
CA GLY A 130 -0.85 11.39 -9.67
C GLY A 130 0.03 10.90 -8.51
N VAL A 131 -0.58 10.22 -7.54
CA VAL A 131 0.09 9.70 -6.34
C VAL A 131 0.54 8.26 -6.59
N THR A 132 1.81 7.95 -6.36
CA THR A 132 2.30 6.58 -6.38
C THR A 132 1.87 5.84 -5.11
N VAL A 133 1.45 4.58 -5.24
CA VAL A 133 1.03 3.75 -4.11
C VAL A 133 2.07 2.68 -3.82
N VAL A 134 2.54 2.58 -2.59
CA VAL A 134 3.28 1.41 -2.11
C VAL A 134 2.32 0.57 -1.27
N SER A 135 1.88 -0.53 -1.83
CA SER A 135 0.98 -1.46 -1.15
C SER A 135 1.78 -2.52 -0.41
N ASP A 136 1.82 -2.40 0.92
CA ASP A 136 2.39 -3.44 1.78
C ASP A 136 1.36 -4.55 1.98
N GLU A 137 1.56 -5.64 1.23
CA GLU A 137 0.68 -6.81 1.20
C GLU A 137 1.32 -8.03 1.88
N ILE A 138 2.27 -7.79 2.80
CA ILE A 138 3.00 -8.87 3.50
C ILE A 138 2.09 -9.82 4.26
N HIS A 139 0.89 -9.41 4.65
CA HIS A 139 -0.12 -10.23 5.34
C HIS A 139 -1.20 -10.80 4.40
N GLY A 140 -1.05 -10.65 3.08
CA GLY A 140 -2.06 -11.05 2.09
C GLY A 140 -2.45 -12.53 2.12
N ASP A 141 -1.55 -13.41 2.58
CA ASP A 141 -1.81 -14.85 2.71
C ASP A 141 -2.53 -15.22 4.05
N PHE A 142 -2.71 -14.27 4.98
CA PHE A 142 -3.31 -14.50 6.31
C PHE A 142 -4.72 -13.91 6.42
N ILE A 143 -5.64 -14.41 5.60
CA ILE A 143 -7.02 -13.94 5.58
C ILE A 143 -7.92 -14.95 6.29
N PHE A 144 -8.47 -14.56 7.44
CA PHE A 144 -9.37 -15.41 8.22
C PHE A 144 -10.85 -15.22 7.84
N LYS A 145 -11.17 -14.06 7.24
CA LYS A 145 -12.52 -13.76 6.76
C LYS A 145 -12.45 -12.76 5.61
N GLY A 146 -13.17 -13.03 4.53
CA GLY A 146 -13.14 -12.23 3.30
C GLY A 146 -12.10 -12.75 2.30
N GLU A 147 -11.65 -11.87 1.42
CA GLU A 147 -10.70 -12.18 0.37
C GLU A 147 -9.71 -11.03 0.21
N HIS A 148 -8.41 -11.35 0.13
CA HIS A 148 -7.40 -10.35 -0.14
C HIS A 148 -7.52 -9.86 -1.59
N GLN A 149 -7.49 -8.55 -1.75
CA GLN A 149 -7.44 -7.91 -3.06
C GLN A 149 -6.04 -7.34 -3.28
N VAL A 150 -5.29 -7.86 -4.24
CA VAL A 150 -4.04 -7.25 -4.67
C VAL A 150 -4.36 -5.90 -5.31
N PHE A 151 -3.88 -4.82 -4.71
CA PHE A 151 -4.27 -3.46 -5.11
C PHE A 151 -3.97 -3.18 -6.58
N ALA A 152 -2.79 -3.60 -7.05
CA ALA A 152 -2.32 -3.35 -8.41
C ALA A 152 -3.22 -3.92 -9.53
N VAL A 153 -4.09 -4.91 -9.24
CA VAL A 153 -4.91 -5.56 -10.26
C VAL A 153 -6.40 -5.24 -10.17
N ILE A 154 -6.80 -4.37 -9.26
CA ILE A 154 -8.21 -3.96 -9.11
C ILE A 154 -8.70 -3.23 -10.37
N LYS A 155 -7.88 -2.31 -10.90
CA LYS A 155 -8.05 -1.64 -12.19
C LYS A 155 -6.72 -1.60 -12.93
N LYS A 156 -6.76 -1.50 -14.26
CA LYS A 156 -5.53 -1.48 -15.06
C LYS A 156 -4.66 -0.27 -14.76
N GLU A 157 -5.27 0.87 -14.48
CA GLU A 157 -4.58 2.12 -14.17
C GLU A 157 -3.78 2.02 -12.86
N TYR A 158 -4.17 1.13 -11.94
CA TYR A 158 -3.48 0.95 -10.66
C TYR A 158 -2.15 0.20 -10.85
N GLU A 159 -2.03 -0.65 -11.88
CA GLU A 159 -0.78 -1.33 -12.19
C GLU A 159 0.37 -0.35 -12.44
N ASP A 160 0.08 0.79 -13.08
CA ASP A 160 1.09 1.78 -13.48
C ASP A 160 1.54 2.69 -12.31
N ILE A 161 0.76 2.75 -11.23
CA ILE A 161 1.05 3.62 -10.08
C ILE A 161 1.44 2.82 -8.82
N THR A 162 1.51 1.48 -8.88
CA THR A 162 1.63 0.64 -7.68
C THR A 162 2.97 -0.08 -7.60
N ILE A 163 3.55 -0.06 -6.39
CA ILE A 163 4.63 -0.95 -5.95
C ILE A 163 4.04 -1.89 -4.91
N THR A 164 3.93 -3.18 -5.23
CA THR A 164 3.44 -4.19 -4.29
C THR A 164 4.61 -4.80 -3.52
N CYS A 165 4.55 -4.74 -2.19
CA CYS A 165 5.54 -5.34 -1.29
C CYS A 165 4.95 -6.58 -0.62
N THR A 166 5.68 -7.69 -0.68
CA THR A 166 5.33 -8.95 0.00
C THR A 166 6.59 -9.71 0.41
N ALA A 167 6.45 -10.71 1.26
CA ALA A 167 7.54 -11.57 1.68
C ALA A 167 7.05 -12.97 2.05
N PRO A 168 7.78 -14.03 1.66
CA PRO A 168 7.42 -15.42 2.00
C PRO A 168 7.80 -15.80 3.44
N SER A 169 8.27 -14.86 4.23
CA SER A 169 8.79 -15.08 5.60
C SER A 169 7.76 -14.92 6.70
N LYS A 170 6.51 -14.66 6.38
CA LYS A 170 5.40 -14.56 7.35
C LYS A 170 4.70 -15.88 7.56
#